data_9240ae6f643b672980a8efa8a06795ba
#
_entry.id   9240ae6f643b672980a8efa8a06795ba
#
_cell.length_a   1.000
_cell.length_b   1.000
_cell.length_c   1.000
_cell.angle_alpha   90.00
_cell.angle_beta   90.00
_cell.angle_gamma   90.00
#
_symmetry.space_group_name_H-M   'P 1'
#
loop_
_entity.id
_entity.type
_entity.pdbx_description
1 polymer ?
#
loop_
_entity_poly.entity_id
_entity_poly.type
_entity_poly.pdbx_seq_one_letter_code
_entity_poly.pdbx_strand_id
1 'polypeptide(L)'
;MSSSNNQPNNSSANLQQASIKPSSAGKSTSADFALVDKMSPVEMRATVSLASIYGLRMLGMFLILPIFAIYASTLPSKPSSLMIGLALGAYGLTQAMFQLPFGMASDKYGRKPMIYIGLAIFAIGSMVAALAMNIEGIILGRAIQGAGAVSAVVTALVADLTRDENRTKAMATIGGTIGVAFAISLVGGPLLNQWIGVPGIFFLTAVLTLAAIAVVKYVVPDPVNSHYHSDASAAPAKLKDVLKNKQLLRLNYGIFALHAAQMAMFVVVPFAITKSSHMDVNQHWYIYLPVLLASFVLMVPAIIYAEKQAKIKLVFVSAIGIMFAAQLMFAASIQHFWGIVVSLTLYFIAFNVLEASLPSIISKIAPAAAKGTAIGVYNTSQSLGIFVGGVLGGYLSHTFGFSSVFIFCSIMMLIWFGLAYSMQSPPAVKTKMYSMDEAVSELSQESANTLRTNLAKLAGVIEAVVLPQERTVILKIDKSQNWDEAQLEILVHQLLRG
;
A
#
# COMPACT_ATOMS: atom_id res chain seq x y z
N MET A 1 14.30 6.27 91.69
CA MET A 1 13.82 7.46 91.04
C MET A 1 13.93 7.24 89.58
N SER A 2 12.82 7.06 88.96
CA SER A 2 12.41 6.39 87.75
C SER A 2 13.15 6.82 86.48
N SER A 3 13.72 5.84 85.84
CA SER A 3 14.23 5.86 84.44
C SER A 3 13.14 5.40 83.54
N SER A 4 12.73 6.22 82.60
CA SER A 4 11.82 5.84 81.53
C SER A 4 12.63 5.46 80.31
N ASN A 5 12.52 4.19 79.93
CA ASN A 5 13.04 3.59 78.69
C ASN A 5 12.11 3.96 77.55
N ASN A 6 12.66 4.59 76.49
CA ASN A 6 12.01 4.74 75.18
C ASN A 6 12.66 3.78 74.21
N GLN A 7 11.94 2.72 73.84
CA GLN A 7 12.25 1.87 72.66
C GLN A 7 11.50 2.38 71.46
N PRO A 8 12.08 2.38 70.27
CA PRO A 8 11.37 2.71 69.01
C PRO A 8 10.59 1.52 68.51
N ASN A 9 9.35 1.75 68.20
CA ASN A 9 8.39 0.82 67.61
C ASN A 9 8.74 0.52 66.15
N ASN A 10 9.21 -0.69 65.90
CA ASN A 10 9.33 -1.27 64.53
C ASN A 10 7.95 -1.80 64.14
N SER A 11 7.17 -1.07 63.40
CA SER A 11 5.99 -1.55 62.69
C SER A 11 6.33 -1.93 61.28
N SER A 12 6.82 -3.17 61.08
CA SER A 12 6.87 -3.88 59.82
C SER A 12 5.43 -4.13 59.37
N ALA A 13 4.96 -3.34 58.41
CA ALA A 13 3.67 -3.55 57.75
C ALA A 13 3.69 -4.84 56.94
N ASN A 14 2.99 -5.86 57.44
CA ASN A 14 2.58 -7.05 56.74
C ASN A 14 1.72 -6.65 55.56
N LEU A 15 2.26 -6.79 54.35
CA LEU A 15 1.48 -6.86 53.11
C LEU A 15 0.76 -8.22 53.11
N GLN A 16 -0.43 -8.27 53.68
CA GLN A 16 -1.35 -9.33 53.51
C GLN A 16 -1.68 -9.46 52.01
N GLN A 17 -1.34 -10.61 51.41
CA GLN A 17 -1.88 -11.08 50.18
C GLN A 17 -3.40 -11.14 50.31
N ALA A 18 -4.10 -10.15 49.80
CA ALA A 18 -5.53 -10.22 49.57
C ALA A 18 -5.78 -11.22 48.45
N SER A 19 -6.15 -12.46 48.82
CA SER A 19 -6.71 -13.43 47.90
C SER A 19 -8.08 -12.90 47.44
N ILE A 20 -8.11 -12.29 46.26
CA ILE A 20 -9.34 -11.90 45.59
C ILE A 20 -10.01 -13.21 45.13
N LYS A 21 -11.05 -13.63 45.83
CA LYS A 21 -11.96 -14.66 45.32
C LYS A 21 -12.54 -14.18 43.98
N PRO A 22 -12.52 -15.00 42.92
CA PRO A 22 -13.15 -14.59 41.67
C PRO A 22 -14.67 -14.47 41.91
N SER A 23 -15.16 -13.23 41.83
CA SER A 23 -16.58 -12.96 41.66
C SER A 23 -17.07 -13.71 40.43
N SER A 24 -18.25 -14.37 40.55
CA SER A 24 -18.93 -15.08 39.48
C SER A 24 -19.43 -14.13 38.40
N ALA A 25 -18.50 -13.48 37.70
CA ALA A 25 -18.74 -12.79 36.43
C ALA A 25 -18.80 -13.88 35.35
N GLY A 26 -19.87 -13.89 34.59
CA GLY A 26 -20.22 -14.91 33.61
C GLY A 26 -19.05 -15.36 32.76
N LYS A 27 -18.94 -16.64 32.54
CA LYS A 27 -18.02 -17.30 31.61
C LYS A 27 -18.22 -16.68 30.23
N SER A 28 -17.42 -15.65 29.87
CA SER A 28 -17.21 -15.36 28.46
C SER A 28 -16.45 -16.53 27.89
N THR A 29 -17.15 -17.35 27.13
CA THR A 29 -16.61 -18.56 26.54
C THR A 29 -15.61 -18.22 25.46
N SER A 30 -14.62 -19.07 25.22
CA SER A 30 -13.67 -18.97 24.09
C SER A 30 -14.37 -18.77 22.74
N ALA A 31 -15.66 -19.04 22.65
CA ALA A 31 -16.53 -18.76 21.51
C ALA A 31 -16.81 -17.25 21.34
N ASP A 32 -16.93 -16.46 22.40
CA ASP A 32 -17.15 -15.01 22.33
C ASP A 32 -15.88 -14.30 21.86
N PHE A 33 -14.70 -14.76 22.28
CA PHE A 33 -13.41 -14.26 21.79
C PHE A 33 -13.17 -14.61 20.31
N ALA A 34 -13.58 -15.80 19.85
CA ALA A 34 -13.49 -16.20 18.45
C ALA A 34 -14.43 -15.41 17.52
N LEU A 35 -15.55 -14.87 18.06
CA LEU A 35 -16.48 -14.02 17.33
C LEU A 35 -15.94 -12.59 17.15
N VAL A 36 -15.13 -12.09 18.08
CA VAL A 36 -14.50 -10.75 18.01
C VAL A 36 -13.45 -10.68 16.88
N ASP A 37 -12.74 -11.78 16.58
CA ASP A 37 -11.70 -11.82 15.55
C ASP A 37 -12.27 -11.99 14.11
N LYS A 38 -13.56 -12.23 13.93
CA LYS A 38 -14.21 -12.32 12.62
C LYS A 38 -14.80 -10.98 12.21
N MET A 39 -14.62 -10.64 10.93
CA MET A 39 -15.32 -9.49 10.33
C MET A 39 -16.83 -9.71 10.39
N SER A 40 -17.56 -8.69 10.81
CA SER A 40 -19.02 -8.68 10.72
C SER A 40 -19.46 -8.69 9.24
N PRO A 41 -20.70 -9.12 8.94
CA PRO A 41 -21.22 -9.08 7.56
C PRO A 41 -21.17 -7.68 6.94
N VAL A 42 -21.33 -6.62 7.74
CA VAL A 42 -21.26 -5.23 7.28
C VAL A 42 -19.83 -4.84 6.97
N GLU A 43 -18.87 -5.17 7.84
CA GLU A 43 -17.43 -4.93 7.59
C GLU A 43 -16.94 -5.70 6.35
N MET A 44 -17.36 -6.94 6.19
CA MET A 44 -17.00 -7.77 5.03
C MET A 44 -17.57 -7.15 3.75
N ARG A 45 -18.86 -6.75 3.75
CA ARG A 45 -19.49 -6.06 2.62
C ARG A 45 -18.77 -4.76 2.28
N ALA A 46 -18.45 -3.94 3.28
CA ALA A 46 -17.70 -2.70 3.10
C ALA A 46 -16.32 -2.97 2.49
N THR A 47 -15.57 -3.90 3.08
CA THR A 47 -14.21 -4.24 2.64
C THR A 47 -14.20 -4.76 1.20
N VAL A 48 -15.05 -5.72 0.86
CA VAL A 48 -15.10 -6.33 -0.48
C VAL A 48 -15.55 -5.31 -1.53
N SER A 49 -16.58 -4.51 -1.23
CA SER A 49 -17.07 -3.49 -2.18
C SER A 49 -16.02 -2.40 -2.44
N LEU A 50 -15.36 -1.89 -1.39
CA LEU A 50 -14.32 -0.87 -1.54
C LEU A 50 -13.06 -1.42 -2.20
N ALA A 51 -12.66 -2.65 -1.89
CA ALA A 51 -11.57 -3.34 -2.58
C ALA A 51 -11.89 -3.54 -4.08
N SER A 52 -13.14 -3.90 -4.42
CA SER A 52 -13.58 -4.04 -5.81
C SER A 52 -13.52 -2.71 -6.58
N ILE A 53 -13.96 -1.60 -5.96
CA ILE A 53 -13.86 -0.26 -6.56
C ILE A 53 -12.39 0.09 -6.82
N TYR A 54 -11.53 -0.17 -5.84
CA TYR A 54 -10.09 0.06 -5.98
C TYR A 54 -9.50 -0.81 -7.11
N GLY A 55 -9.86 -2.10 -7.12
CA GLY A 55 -9.43 -3.05 -8.15
C GLY A 55 -9.88 -2.68 -9.56
N LEU A 56 -11.14 -2.30 -9.75
CA LEU A 56 -11.68 -1.85 -11.04
C LEU A 56 -10.91 -0.63 -11.59
N ARG A 57 -10.63 0.33 -10.71
CA ARG A 57 -9.84 1.51 -11.08
C ARG A 57 -8.40 1.13 -11.47
N MET A 58 -7.75 0.26 -10.69
CA MET A 58 -6.39 -0.20 -10.98
C MET A 58 -6.33 -1.06 -12.23
N LEU A 59 -7.33 -1.90 -12.46
CA LEU A 59 -7.46 -2.69 -13.69
C LEU A 59 -7.48 -1.76 -14.92
N GLY A 60 -8.31 -0.72 -14.91
CA GLY A 60 -8.36 0.25 -16.00
C GLY A 60 -7.03 0.99 -16.23
N MET A 61 -6.28 1.25 -15.17
CA MET A 61 -4.95 1.87 -15.27
C MET A 61 -3.91 0.92 -15.87
N PHE A 62 -3.93 -0.35 -15.47
CA PHE A 62 -2.90 -1.31 -15.83
C PHE A 62 -3.14 -1.97 -17.20
N LEU A 63 -4.41 -2.07 -17.67
CA LEU A 63 -4.75 -2.72 -18.95
C LEU A 63 -4.00 -2.13 -20.14
N ILE A 64 -3.70 -0.85 -20.12
CA ILE A 64 -3.01 -0.19 -21.22
C ILE A 64 -1.50 -0.38 -21.20
N LEU A 65 -0.88 -0.73 -20.05
CA LEU A 65 0.57 -0.75 -19.91
C LEU A 65 1.28 -1.64 -20.95
N PRO A 66 0.86 -2.89 -21.18
CA PRO A 66 1.58 -3.78 -22.09
C PRO A 66 1.40 -3.45 -23.57
N ILE A 67 0.44 -2.60 -23.94
CA ILE A 67 0.03 -2.36 -25.34
C ILE A 67 0.18 -0.89 -25.77
N PHE A 68 0.15 0.06 -24.82
CA PHE A 68 0.01 1.47 -25.11
C PHE A 68 1.17 2.03 -25.93
N ALA A 69 2.41 1.64 -25.61
CA ALA A 69 3.58 2.19 -26.28
C ALA A 69 3.54 1.89 -27.79
N ILE A 70 3.16 0.66 -28.16
CA ILE A 70 3.02 0.26 -29.56
C ILE A 70 1.85 0.99 -30.21
N TYR A 71 0.68 1.01 -29.58
CA TYR A 71 -0.48 1.75 -30.10
C TYR A 71 -0.16 3.22 -30.35
N ALA A 72 0.47 3.89 -29.38
CA ALA A 72 0.81 5.29 -29.52
C ALA A 72 1.75 5.56 -30.72
N SER A 73 2.67 4.64 -31.03
CA SER A 73 3.55 4.77 -32.19
C SER A 73 2.82 4.65 -33.54
N THR A 74 1.61 4.09 -33.56
CA THR A 74 0.77 3.98 -34.79
C THR A 74 -0.10 5.20 -35.03
N LEU A 75 -0.15 6.16 -34.06
CA LEU A 75 -0.93 7.38 -34.25
C LEU A 75 -0.41 8.21 -35.43
N PRO A 76 -1.32 8.91 -36.18
CA PRO A 76 -0.93 9.69 -37.34
C PRO A 76 0.15 10.75 -37.07
N SER A 77 0.17 11.31 -35.85
CA SER A 77 1.16 12.29 -35.39
C SER A 77 2.58 11.70 -35.20
N LYS A 78 2.75 10.38 -35.24
CA LYS A 78 4.02 9.67 -35.01
C LYS A 78 4.78 10.22 -33.80
N PRO A 79 4.20 10.18 -32.59
CA PRO A 79 4.79 10.79 -31.42
C PRO A 79 6.15 10.19 -31.07
N SER A 80 7.05 11.02 -30.55
CA SER A 80 8.34 10.56 -30.04
C SER A 80 8.15 9.64 -28.81
N SER A 81 9.13 8.79 -28.51
CA SER A 81 9.10 7.94 -27.30
C SER A 81 8.98 8.79 -26.03
N LEU A 82 9.46 10.03 -26.02
CA LEU A 82 9.26 10.97 -24.92
C LEU A 82 7.77 11.28 -24.70
N MET A 83 7.02 11.57 -25.77
CA MET A 83 5.58 11.85 -25.69
C MET A 83 4.80 10.60 -25.24
N ILE A 84 5.20 9.42 -25.71
CA ILE A 84 4.63 8.13 -25.27
C ILE A 84 4.87 7.92 -23.77
N GLY A 85 6.10 8.14 -23.33
CA GLY A 85 6.46 8.06 -21.90
C GLY A 85 5.72 9.10 -21.05
N LEU A 86 5.56 10.33 -21.56
CA LEU A 86 4.77 11.37 -20.90
C LEU A 86 3.30 10.98 -20.77
N ALA A 87 2.70 10.38 -21.81
CA ALA A 87 1.32 9.91 -21.76
C ALA A 87 1.11 8.80 -20.69
N LEU A 88 2.07 7.89 -20.57
CA LEU A 88 2.05 6.88 -19.50
C LEU A 88 2.25 7.50 -18.12
N GLY A 89 3.17 8.47 -17.98
CA GLY A 89 3.55 9.09 -16.72
C GLY A 89 2.58 10.17 -16.21
N ALA A 90 1.86 10.87 -17.10
CA ALA A 90 1.01 12.03 -16.76
C ALA A 90 -0.02 11.72 -15.65
N TYR A 91 -0.58 10.52 -15.67
CA TYR A 91 -1.44 10.02 -14.60
C TYR A 91 -0.75 10.07 -13.23
N GLY A 92 0.51 9.60 -13.15
CA GLY A 92 1.27 9.58 -11.90
C GLY A 92 1.54 10.97 -11.35
N LEU A 93 1.86 11.96 -12.21
CA LEU A 93 2.11 13.33 -11.78
C LEU A 93 0.89 13.95 -11.10
N THR A 94 -0.25 13.93 -11.77
CA THR A 94 -1.48 14.52 -11.23
C THR A 94 -2.00 13.75 -10.01
N GLN A 95 -1.86 12.43 -9.99
CA GLN A 95 -2.19 11.64 -8.80
C GLN A 95 -1.29 12.03 -7.60
N ALA A 96 0.01 12.22 -7.80
CA ALA A 96 0.90 12.66 -6.73
C ALA A 96 0.49 14.03 -6.17
N MET A 97 0.08 14.95 -7.05
CA MET A 97 -0.35 16.30 -6.65
C MET A 97 -1.67 16.30 -5.87
N PHE A 98 -2.63 15.51 -6.31
CA PHE A 98 -4.00 15.57 -5.77
C PHE A 98 -4.29 14.54 -4.66
N GLN A 99 -3.45 13.55 -4.44
CA GLN A 99 -3.72 12.48 -3.48
C GLN A 99 -3.89 12.97 -2.03
N LEU A 100 -2.99 13.82 -1.55
CA LEU A 100 -3.09 14.42 -0.20
C LEU A 100 -4.25 15.43 -0.11
N PRO A 101 -4.42 16.38 -1.06
CA PRO A 101 -5.59 17.27 -1.08
C PRO A 101 -6.94 16.54 -1.05
N PHE A 102 -7.10 15.47 -1.85
CA PHE A 102 -8.33 14.67 -1.83
C PHE A 102 -8.58 13.99 -0.49
N GLY A 103 -7.52 13.44 0.13
CA GLY A 103 -7.60 12.86 1.47
C GLY A 103 -8.12 13.88 2.48
N MET A 104 -7.48 15.06 2.56
CA MET A 104 -7.88 16.13 3.49
C MET A 104 -9.27 16.69 3.18
N ALA A 105 -9.62 16.86 1.91
CA ALA A 105 -10.96 17.32 1.52
C ALA A 105 -12.04 16.31 1.96
N SER A 106 -11.73 15.02 1.94
CA SER A 106 -12.68 13.99 2.36
C SER A 106 -12.98 14.00 3.87
N ASP A 107 -12.04 14.50 4.68
CA ASP A 107 -12.27 14.70 6.11
C ASP A 107 -13.27 15.85 6.38
N LYS A 108 -13.30 16.86 5.48
CA LYS A 108 -14.16 18.03 5.60
C LYS A 108 -15.51 17.87 4.91
N TYR A 109 -15.53 17.31 3.70
CA TYR A 109 -16.73 17.25 2.85
C TYR A 109 -17.40 15.87 2.85
N GLY A 110 -16.82 14.91 3.57
CA GLY A 110 -17.28 13.52 3.65
C GLY A 110 -16.62 12.60 2.65
N ARG A 111 -16.51 11.30 3.02
CA ARG A 111 -15.80 10.28 2.26
C ARG A 111 -16.47 9.98 0.91
N LYS A 112 -17.77 9.63 0.94
CA LYS A 112 -18.50 9.24 -0.29
C LYS A 112 -18.58 10.36 -1.33
N PRO A 113 -18.91 11.62 -0.98
CA PRO A 113 -18.91 12.71 -1.96
C PRO A 113 -17.56 12.87 -2.66
N MET A 114 -16.45 12.79 -1.93
CA MET A 114 -15.12 12.90 -2.53
C MET A 114 -14.77 11.69 -3.41
N ILE A 115 -15.24 10.49 -3.07
CA ILE A 115 -15.11 9.32 -3.95
C ILE A 115 -15.91 9.53 -5.24
N TYR A 116 -17.14 10.04 -5.17
CA TYR A 116 -17.94 10.33 -6.38
C TYR A 116 -17.26 11.34 -7.28
N ILE A 117 -16.75 12.44 -6.73
CA ILE A 117 -16.04 13.47 -7.49
C ILE A 117 -14.78 12.88 -8.15
N GLY A 118 -13.97 12.15 -7.41
CA GLY A 118 -12.75 11.58 -7.94
C GLY A 118 -12.99 10.51 -9.00
N LEU A 119 -13.99 9.62 -8.82
CA LEU A 119 -14.37 8.64 -9.84
C LEU A 119 -14.98 9.33 -11.07
N ALA A 120 -15.76 10.40 -10.92
CA ALA A 120 -16.27 11.16 -12.04
C ALA A 120 -15.14 11.81 -12.86
N ILE A 121 -14.16 12.43 -12.19
CA ILE A 121 -12.97 12.98 -12.84
C ILE A 121 -12.20 11.88 -13.58
N PHE A 122 -12.02 10.71 -12.94
CA PHE A 122 -11.34 9.57 -13.57
C PHE A 122 -12.10 9.06 -14.81
N ALA A 123 -13.44 8.96 -14.74
CA ALA A 123 -14.27 8.55 -15.87
C ALA A 123 -14.21 9.58 -17.03
N ILE A 124 -14.25 10.88 -16.72
CA ILE A 124 -14.11 11.95 -17.72
C ILE A 124 -12.74 11.86 -18.39
N GLY A 125 -11.65 11.71 -17.62
CA GLY A 125 -10.31 11.54 -18.17
C GLY A 125 -10.18 10.31 -19.04
N SER A 126 -10.82 9.19 -18.66
CA SER A 126 -10.89 7.97 -19.47
C SER A 126 -11.63 8.20 -20.78
N MET A 127 -12.73 8.95 -20.76
CA MET A 127 -13.49 9.30 -21.96
C MET A 127 -12.69 10.24 -22.88
N VAL A 128 -12.02 11.24 -22.32
CA VAL A 128 -11.12 12.13 -23.10
C VAL A 128 -10.03 11.32 -23.79
N ALA A 129 -9.39 10.38 -23.07
CA ALA A 129 -8.37 9.52 -23.67
C ALA A 129 -8.93 8.56 -24.73
N ALA A 130 -10.17 8.06 -24.55
CA ALA A 130 -10.84 7.18 -25.51
C ALA A 130 -11.16 7.89 -26.84
N LEU A 131 -11.53 9.17 -26.77
CA LEU A 131 -11.93 9.97 -27.93
C LEU A 131 -10.74 10.71 -28.59
N ALA A 132 -9.58 10.67 -27.96
CA ALA A 132 -8.39 11.38 -28.45
C ALA A 132 -7.83 10.71 -29.72
N MET A 133 -7.61 11.53 -30.75
CA MET A 133 -7.02 11.10 -32.03
C MET A 133 -5.50 11.39 -32.10
N ASN A 134 -4.95 12.06 -31.10
CA ASN A 134 -3.55 12.44 -31.02
C ASN A 134 -2.99 12.17 -29.61
N ILE A 135 -1.66 12.20 -29.50
CA ILE A 135 -0.99 11.87 -28.22
C ILE A 135 -1.24 12.94 -27.16
N GLU A 136 -1.41 14.20 -27.53
CA GLU A 136 -1.65 15.32 -26.63
C GLU A 136 -3.01 15.16 -25.93
N GLY A 137 -4.03 14.76 -26.66
CA GLY A 137 -5.35 14.45 -26.10
C GLY A 137 -5.30 13.27 -25.14
N ILE A 138 -4.50 12.23 -25.44
CA ILE A 138 -4.29 11.11 -24.53
C ILE A 138 -3.56 11.57 -23.27
N ILE A 139 -2.49 12.40 -23.39
CA ILE A 139 -1.79 12.97 -22.24
C ILE A 139 -2.76 13.75 -21.34
N LEU A 140 -3.60 14.59 -21.95
CA LEU A 140 -4.62 15.34 -21.21
C LEU A 140 -5.60 14.42 -20.49
N GLY A 141 -6.14 13.40 -21.18
CA GLY A 141 -7.03 12.41 -20.58
C GLY A 141 -6.37 11.67 -19.41
N ARG A 142 -5.11 11.27 -19.56
CA ARG A 142 -4.31 10.63 -18.50
C ARG A 142 -4.06 11.56 -17.31
N ALA A 143 -3.76 12.83 -17.56
CA ALA A 143 -3.62 13.82 -16.51
C ALA A 143 -4.95 14.04 -15.74
N ILE A 144 -6.08 14.12 -16.43
CA ILE A 144 -7.40 14.21 -15.80
C ILE A 144 -7.69 12.93 -14.98
N GLN A 145 -7.42 11.73 -15.52
CA GLN A 145 -7.58 10.47 -14.78
C GLN A 145 -6.82 10.50 -13.44
N GLY A 146 -5.56 10.94 -13.45
CA GLY A 146 -4.74 10.99 -12.24
C GLY A 146 -5.24 12.01 -11.22
N ALA A 147 -5.84 13.13 -11.66
CA ALA A 147 -6.45 14.11 -10.77
C ALA A 147 -7.62 13.54 -9.96
N GLY A 148 -8.28 12.46 -10.42
CA GLY A 148 -9.26 11.71 -9.66
C GLY A 148 -8.64 10.81 -8.58
N ALA A 149 -7.81 11.36 -7.69
CA ALA A 149 -6.97 10.66 -6.72
C ALA A 149 -7.74 10.13 -5.50
N VAL A 150 -8.65 9.15 -5.69
CA VAL A 150 -9.52 8.60 -4.63
C VAL A 150 -8.85 7.62 -3.68
N SER A 151 -7.61 7.19 -3.95
CA SER A 151 -6.97 6.10 -3.19
C SER A 151 -6.92 6.36 -1.68
N ALA A 152 -6.51 7.57 -1.27
CA ALA A 152 -6.47 7.97 0.13
C ALA A 152 -7.88 8.00 0.76
N VAL A 153 -8.87 8.45 0.00
CA VAL A 153 -10.27 8.56 0.48
C VAL A 153 -10.89 7.18 0.68
N VAL A 154 -10.66 6.24 -0.26
CA VAL A 154 -11.15 4.86 -0.14
C VAL A 154 -10.50 4.17 1.06
N THR A 155 -9.20 4.35 1.26
CA THR A 155 -8.48 3.81 2.43
C THR A 155 -9.06 4.35 3.74
N ALA A 156 -9.35 5.64 3.80
CA ALA A 156 -9.96 6.26 4.98
C ALA A 156 -11.40 5.75 5.20
N LEU A 157 -12.20 5.58 4.15
CA LEU A 157 -13.56 5.03 4.27
C LEU A 157 -13.54 3.57 4.73
N VAL A 158 -12.56 2.76 4.32
CA VAL A 158 -12.39 1.40 4.86
C VAL A 158 -12.12 1.47 6.36
N ALA A 159 -11.30 2.41 6.82
CA ALA A 159 -11.03 2.59 8.25
C ALA A 159 -12.29 3.01 9.03
N ASP A 160 -13.12 3.90 8.45
CA ASP A 160 -14.40 4.33 9.05
C ASP A 160 -15.44 3.19 9.15
N LEU A 161 -15.38 2.19 8.25
CA LEU A 161 -16.35 1.09 8.15
C LEU A 161 -15.86 -0.23 8.75
N THR A 162 -14.67 -0.28 9.29
CA THR A 162 -14.08 -1.49 9.91
C THR A 162 -13.60 -1.19 11.31
N ARG A 163 -13.87 -2.13 12.25
CA ARG A 163 -13.33 -2.06 13.59
C ARG A 163 -11.80 -2.10 13.57
N ASP A 164 -11.18 -1.51 14.57
CA ASP A 164 -9.72 -1.40 14.68
C ASP A 164 -9.01 -2.76 14.56
N GLU A 165 -9.57 -3.81 15.15
CA GLU A 165 -9.03 -5.17 15.13
C GLU A 165 -9.02 -5.78 13.72
N ASN A 166 -10.02 -5.43 12.88
CA ASN A 166 -10.20 -5.96 11.53
C ASN A 166 -9.59 -5.08 10.43
N ARG A 167 -9.17 -3.84 10.76
CA ARG A 167 -8.65 -2.86 9.79
C ARG A 167 -7.45 -3.37 9.00
N THR A 168 -6.52 -4.07 9.66
CA THR A 168 -5.37 -4.67 9.00
C THR A 168 -5.77 -5.71 7.95
N LYS A 169 -6.80 -6.53 8.24
CA LYS A 169 -7.34 -7.53 7.30
C LYS A 169 -7.99 -6.84 6.10
N ALA A 170 -8.75 -5.78 6.33
CA ALA A 170 -9.40 -4.99 5.28
C ALA A 170 -8.37 -4.33 4.35
N MET A 171 -7.33 -3.72 4.90
CA MET A 171 -6.25 -3.11 4.11
C MET A 171 -5.45 -4.15 3.30
N ALA A 172 -5.23 -5.34 3.86
CA ALA A 172 -4.60 -6.45 3.14
C ALA A 172 -5.46 -6.92 1.95
N THR A 173 -6.79 -6.94 2.09
CA THR A 173 -7.72 -7.28 1.00
C THR A 173 -7.60 -6.27 -0.15
N ILE A 174 -7.54 -4.96 0.15
CA ILE A 174 -7.31 -3.93 -0.88
C ILE A 174 -5.97 -4.17 -1.60
N GLY A 175 -4.89 -4.37 -0.84
CA GLY A 175 -3.57 -4.63 -1.41
C GLY A 175 -3.55 -5.87 -2.32
N GLY A 176 -4.17 -6.97 -1.88
CA GLY A 176 -4.32 -8.18 -2.70
C GLY A 176 -5.08 -7.94 -3.99
N THR A 177 -6.15 -7.14 -3.93
CA THR A 177 -6.95 -6.79 -5.12
C THR A 177 -6.14 -6.01 -6.14
N ILE A 178 -5.23 -5.13 -5.73
CA ILE A 178 -4.32 -4.40 -6.63
C ILE A 178 -3.42 -5.37 -7.39
N GLY A 179 -2.80 -6.34 -6.68
CA GLY A 179 -1.93 -7.34 -7.30
C GLY A 179 -2.67 -8.22 -8.30
N VAL A 180 -3.89 -8.65 -7.96
CA VAL A 180 -4.76 -9.43 -8.87
C VAL A 180 -5.15 -8.59 -10.10
N ALA A 181 -5.55 -7.32 -9.91
CA ALA A 181 -5.89 -6.41 -11.00
C ALA A 181 -4.69 -6.20 -11.95
N PHE A 182 -3.49 -6.07 -11.42
CA PHE A 182 -2.27 -5.95 -12.23
C PHE A 182 -2.02 -7.21 -13.07
N ALA A 183 -2.10 -8.40 -12.45
CA ALA A 183 -1.89 -9.66 -13.16
C ALA A 183 -2.93 -9.88 -14.28
N ILE A 184 -4.20 -9.63 -13.98
CA ILE A 184 -5.29 -9.71 -14.98
C ILE A 184 -5.04 -8.72 -16.11
N SER A 185 -4.55 -7.52 -15.80
CA SER A 185 -4.34 -6.47 -16.80
C SER A 185 -3.21 -6.79 -17.78
N LEU A 186 -2.12 -7.39 -17.33
CA LEU A 186 -1.00 -7.74 -18.22
C LEU A 186 -1.38 -8.80 -19.28
N VAL A 187 -2.29 -9.67 -18.91
CA VAL A 187 -2.82 -10.71 -19.83
C VAL A 187 -4.04 -10.17 -20.59
N GLY A 188 -4.94 -9.53 -19.89
CA GLY A 188 -6.20 -9.01 -20.43
C GLY A 188 -6.02 -7.84 -21.38
N GLY A 189 -5.00 -6.98 -21.18
CA GLY A 189 -4.74 -5.85 -22.06
C GLY A 189 -4.52 -6.26 -23.51
N PRO A 190 -3.54 -7.12 -23.83
CA PRO A 190 -3.34 -7.64 -25.19
C PRO A 190 -4.57 -8.35 -25.76
N LEU A 191 -5.27 -9.14 -24.94
CA LEU A 191 -6.47 -9.87 -25.38
C LEU A 191 -7.62 -8.92 -25.74
N LEU A 192 -7.90 -7.93 -24.90
CA LEU A 192 -8.95 -6.94 -25.15
C LEU A 192 -8.61 -6.03 -26.34
N ASN A 193 -7.31 -5.73 -26.52
CA ASN A 193 -6.86 -4.91 -27.65
C ASN A 193 -7.23 -5.50 -29.00
N GLN A 194 -7.32 -6.83 -29.14
CA GLN A 194 -7.76 -7.49 -30.37
C GLN A 194 -9.19 -7.12 -30.77
N TRP A 195 -10.05 -6.89 -29.79
CA TRP A 195 -11.49 -6.74 -30.02
C TRP A 195 -11.93 -5.28 -30.02
N ILE A 196 -11.40 -4.49 -29.10
CA ILE A 196 -11.87 -3.11 -28.88
C ILE A 196 -10.78 -2.05 -29.04
N GLY A 197 -9.52 -2.44 -29.24
CA GLY A 197 -8.39 -1.51 -29.32
C GLY A 197 -8.12 -0.72 -28.04
N VAL A 198 -7.06 0.07 -28.03
CA VAL A 198 -6.71 0.95 -26.87
C VAL A 198 -7.80 1.99 -26.60
N PRO A 199 -8.41 2.66 -27.62
CA PRO A 199 -9.53 3.58 -27.37
C PRO A 199 -10.72 2.87 -26.69
N GLY A 200 -11.06 1.65 -27.12
CA GLY A 200 -12.10 0.85 -26.49
C GLY A 200 -11.76 0.44 -25.05
N ILE A 201 -10.50 0.19 -24.73
CA ILE A 201 -10.06 -0.08 -23.34
C ILE A 201 -10.23 1.16 -22.47
N PHE A 202 -9.90 2.35 -22.95
CA PHE A 202 -10.18 3.60 -22.23
C PHE A 202 -11.69 3.81 -22.03
N PHE A 203 -12.51 3.54 -23.06
CA PHE A 203 -13.96 3.58 -22.93
C PHE A 203 -14.49 2.57 -21.91
N LEU A 204 -14.02 1.33 -21.97
CA LEU A 204 -14.34 0.29 -20.99
C LEU A 204 -13.97 0.75 -19.57
N THR A 205 -12.81 1.38 -19.41
CA THR A 205 -12.37 1.95 -18.12
C THR A 205 -13.34 3.02 -17.61
N ALA A 206 -13.86 3.89 -18.49
CA ALA A 206 -14.88 4.87 -18.12
C ALA A 206 -16.16 4.17 -17.64
N VAL A 207 -16.65 3.17 -18.38
CA VAL A 207 -17.86 2.39 -18.02
C VAL A 207 -17.69 1.68 -16.68
N LEU A 208 -16.54 1.00 -16.45
CA LEU A 208 -16.24 0.33 -15.20
C LEU A 208 -16.18 1.32 -14.03
N THR A 209 -15.68 2.54 -14.27
CA THR A 209 -15.65 3.59 -13.26
C THR A 209 -17.04 4.11 -12.92
N LEU A 210 -17.93 4.26 -13.90
CA LEU A 210 -19.34 4.59 -13.68
C LEU A 210 -20.05 3.47 -12.90
N ALA A 211 -19.78 2.21 -13.22
CA ALA A 211 -20.26 1.07 -12.42
C ALA A 211 -19.73 1.12 -10.97
N ALA A 212 -18.46 1.51 -10.76
CA ALA A 212 -17.91 1.71 -9.42
C ALA A 212 -18.65 2.80 -8.65
N ILE A 213 -19.07 3.90 -9.29
CA ILE A 213 -19.92 4.94 -8.67
C ILE A 213 -21.25 4.33 -8.20
N ALA A 214 -21.89 3.48 -9.02
CA ALA A 214 -23.12 2.79 -8.64
C ALA A 214 -22.87 1.85 -7.43
N VAL A 215 -21.76 1.13 -7.39
CA VAL A 215 -21.38 0.29 -6.24
C VAL A 215 -21.21 1.14 -4.97
N VAL A 216 -20.54 2.30 -5.04
CA VAL A 216 -20.41 3.22 -3.90
C VAL A 216 -21.78 3.64 -3.39
N LYS A 217 -22.71 3.94 -4.30
CA LYS A 217 -24.05 4.44 -3.95
C LYS A 217 -24.94 3.38 -3.30
N TYR A 218 -24.95 2.16 -3.87
CA TYR A 218 -25.98 1.16 -3.52
C TYR A 218 -25.43 0.01 -2.65
N VAL A 219 -24.12 -0.24 -2.66
CA VAL A 219 -23.53 -1.38 -1.98
C VAL A 219 -22.71 -0.99 -0.77
N VAL A 220 -21.92 0.11 -0.86
CA VAL A 220 -21.07 0.56 0.26
C VAL A 220 -21.94 1.15 1.36
N PRO A 221 -21.85 0.68 2.62
CA PRO A 221 -22.56 1.26 3.76
C PRO A 221 -22.20 2.74 3.97
N ASP A 222 -23.11 3.51 4.57
CA ASP A 222 -22.78 4.86 5.02
C ASP A 222 -22.08 4.78 6.37
N PRO A 223 -20.97 5.51 6.56
CA PRO A 223 -20.34 5.58 7.86
C PRO A 223 -21.25 6.36 8.82
N VAL A 224 -21.50 5.78 10.00
CA VAL A 224 -22.35 6.43 11.02
C VAL A 224 -21.66 7.70 11.53
N ASN A 225 -20.35 7.65 11.69
CA ASN A 225 -19.49 8.79 12.02
C ASN A 225 -18.22 8.69 11.16
N SER A 226 -17.81 9.79 10.57
CA SER A 226 -16.53 9.88 9.86
C SER A 226 -15.54 10.55 10.79
N HIS A 227 -14.55 9.80 11.26
CA HIS A 227 -13.51 10.29 12.17
C HIS A 227 -12.16 10.34 11.47
N TYR A 228 -11.26 11.17 12.01
CA TYR A 228 -9.88 11.13 11.65
C TYR A 228 -9.24 9.86 12.24
N HIS A 229 -8.63 9.04 11.42
CA HIS A 229 -7.86 7.86 11.84
C HIS A 229 -6.37 8.08 11.55
N SER A 230 -5.56 8.15 12.57
CA SER A 230 -4.11 8.42 12.45
C SER A 230 -3.34 7.35 11.67
N ASP A 231 -3.88 6.14 11.58
CA ASP A 231 -3.32 5.02 10.82
C ASP A 231 -3.75 4.98 9.34
N ALA A 232 -4.80 5.72 8.98
CA ALA A 232 -5.37 5.75 7.63
C ALA A 232 -5.40 7.15 7.01
N SER A 233 -5.54 8.22 7.81
CA SER A 233 -5.66 9.60 7.36
C SER A 233 -4.34 10.36 7.47
N ALA A 234 -4.03 11.22 6.48
CA ALA A 234 -2.83 12.03 6.49
C ALA A 234 -3.01 13.31 7.31
N ALA A 235 -2.08 13.58 8.26
CA ALA A 235 -2.05 14.81 9.03
C ALA A 235 -0.91 15.71 8.56
N PRO A 236 -1.16 16.91 8.02
CA PRO A 236 -0.11 17.83 7.58
C PRO A 236 0.89 18.19 8.68
N ALA A 237 0.42 18.31 9.93
CA ALA A 237 1.28 18.59 11.08
C ALA A 237 2.36 17.53 11.31
N LYS A 238 2.11 16.27 10.93
CA LYS A 238 3.05 15.14 11.07
C LYS A 238 3.94 14.94 9.84
N LEU A 239 3.70 15.66 8.75
CA LEU A 239 4.44 15.50 7.48
C LEU A 239 5.94 15.74 7.65
N LYS A 240 6.29 16.79 8.42
CA LYS A 240 7.70 17.14 8.69
C LYS A 240 8.45 16.02 9.41
N ASP A 241 7.80 15.34 10.35
CA ASP A 241 8.41 14.24 11.11
C ASP A 241 8.60 12.99 10.24
N VAL A 242 7.62 12.69 9.39
CA VAL A 242 7.71 11.60 8.39
C VAL A 242 8.85 11.86 7.42
N LEU A 243 8.97 13.09 6.88
CA LEU A 243 10.01 13.46 5.92
C LEU A 243 11.41 13.55 6.55
N LYS A 244 11.53 13.69 7.87
CA LYS A 244 12.82 13.64 8.57
C LYS A 244 13.26 12.21 8.94
N ASN A 245 12.35 11.24 8.90
CA ASN A 245 12.65 9.87 9.29
C ASN A 245 13.43 9.15 8.17
N LYS A 246 14.72 8.94 8.40
CA LYS A 246 15.64 8.32 7.42
C LYS A 246 15.20 6.91 6.99
N GLN A 247 14.56 6.13 7.86
CA GLN A 247 14.08 4.79 7.51
C GLN A 247 12.88 4.87 6.55
N LEU A 248 11.94 5.79 6.80
CA LEU A 248 10.81 6.03 5.89
C LEU A 248 11.27 6.59 4.56
N LEU A 249 12.25 7.52 4.54
CA LEU A 249 12.82 8.05 3.28
C LEU A 249 13.44 6.95 2.41
N ARG A 250 14.13 5.96 3.00
CA ARG A 250 14.67 4.81 2.27
C ARG A 250 13.58 3.99 1.59
N LEU A 251 12.44 3.78 2.28
CA LEU A 251 11.30 3.07 1.71
C LEU A 251 10.57 3.90 0.63
N ASN A 252 10.46 5.21 0.84
CA ASN A 252 9.89 6.13 -0.15
C ASN A 252 10.73 6.18 -1.42
N TYR A 253 12.06 6.19 -1.30
CA TYR A 253 12.94 6.02 -2.45
C TYR A 253 12.76 4.67 -3.13
N GLY A 254 12.60 3.61 -2.34
CA GLY A 254 12.40 2.25 -2.85
C GLY A 254 11.16 2.11 -3.72
N ILE A 255 10.00 2.59 -3.24
CA ILE A 255 8.76 2.51 -4.03
C ILE A 255 8.81 3.44 -5.25
N PHE A 256 9.45 4.60 -5.13
CA PHE A 256 9.70 5.50 -6.24
C PHE A 256 10.54 4.80 -7.32
N ALA A 257 11.67 4.20 -6.96
CA ALA A 257 12.58 3.52 -7.88
C ALA A 257 11.92 2.29 -8.53
N LEU A 258 11.15 1.50 -7.74
CA LEU A 258 10.44 0.32 -8.22
C LEU A 258 9.44 0.68 -9.32
N HIS A 259 8.63 1.71 -9.10
CA HIS A 259 7.61 2.12 -10.07
C HIS A 259 8.17 2.95 -11.22
N ALA A 260 9.28 3.67 -11.01
CA ALA A 260 10.01 4.31 -12.09
C ALA A 260 10.58 3.27 -13.06
N ALA A 261 11.20 2.20 -12.54
CA ALA A 261 11.67 1.10 -13.36
C ALA A 261 10.54 0.35 -14.06
N GLN A 262 9.39 0.15 -13.39
CA GLN A 262 8.22 -0.48 -13.99
C GLN A 262 7.70 0.32 -15.18
N MET A 263 7.51 1.62 -15.02
CA MET A 263 6.96 2.46 -16.08
C MET A 263 7.95 2.60 -17.24
N ALA A 264 9.24 2.80 -16.95
CA ALA A 264 10.30 2.86 -17.96
C ALA A 264 10.38 1.53 -18.76
N MET A 265 10.23 0.39 -18.10
CA MET A 265 10.16 -0.92 -18.75
C MET A 265 8.99 -1.00 -19.74
N PHE A 266 7.78 -0.57 -19.36
CA PHE A 266 6.61 -0.62 -20.24
C PHE A 266 6.66 0.35 -21.42
N VAL A 267 7.52 1.37 -21.39
CA VAL A 267 7.81 2.21 -22.55
C VAL A 267 8.61 1.41 -23.60
N VAL A 268 9.48 0.48 -23.21
CA VAL A 268 10.48 -0.14 -24.08
C VAL A 268 10.19 -1.61 -24.39
N VAL A 269 9.84 -2.42 -23.38
CA VAL A 269 9.74 -3.89 -23.52
C VAL A 269 8.73 -4.32 -24.58
N PRO A 270 7.52 -3.72 -24.72
CA PRO A 270 6.60 -4.11 -25.78
C PRO A 270 7.23 -3.99 -27.19
N PHE A 271 7.96 -2.91 -27.47
CA PHE A 271 8.69 -2.77 -28.72
C PHE A 271 9.81 -3.80 -28.90
N ALA A 272 10.55 -4.07 -27.81
CA ALA A 272 11.64 -5.03 -27.85
C ALA A 272 11.13 -6.46 -28.13
N ILE A 273 10.00 -6.85 -27.53
CA ILE A 273 9.35 -8.14 -27.81
C ILE A 273 8.93 -8.22 -29.27
N THR A 274 8.16 -7.24 -29.79
CA THR A 274 7.73 -7.23 -31.18
C THR A 274 8.93 -7.30 -32.15
N LYS A 275 10.00 -6.54 -31.87
CA LYS A 275 11.18 -6.51 -32.75
C LYS A 275 11.98 -7.81 -32.72
N SER A 276 12.09 -8.48 -31.58
CA SER A 276 12.94 -9.69 -31.42
C SER A 276 12.22 -10.99 -31.77
N SER A 277 10.90 -11.05 -31.63
CA SER A 277 10.09 -12.24 -31.85
C SER A 277 9.21 -12.17 -33.09
N HIS A 278 9.03 -10.98 -33.67
CA HIS A 278 8.05 -10.68 -34.73
C HIS A 278 6.59 -10.97 -34.31
N MET A 279 6.32 -11.11 -33.00
CA MET A 279 4.98 -11.31 -32.46
C MET A 279 4.18 -10.00 -32.50
N ASP A 280 2.91 -10.12 -32.85
CA ASP A 280 1.96 -9.01 -32.70
C ASP A 280 1.76 -8.68 -31.21
N VAL A 281 1.52 -7.40 -30.90
CA VAL A 281 1.30 -6.96 -29.51
C VAL A 281 0.17 -7.70 -28.81
N ASN A 282 -0.83 -8.11 -29.58
CA ASN A 282 -1.98 -8.88 -29.07
C ASN A 282 -1.60 -10.29 -28.63
N GLN A 283 -0.42 -10.79 -29.03
CA GLN A 283 0.10 -12.11 -28.67
C GLN A 283 1.05 -12.03 -27.46
N HIS A 284 1.42 -10.85 -26.97
CA HIS A 284 2.36 -10.69 -25.86
C HIS A 284 1.89 -11.37 -24.57
N TRP A 285 0.59 -11.64 -24.40
CA TRP A 285 0.07 -12.38 -23.27
C TRP A 285 0.62 -13.81 -23.17
N TYR A 286 1.05 -14.45 -24.30
CA TYR A 286 1.75 -15.74 -24.29
C TYR A 286 3.07 -15.69 -23.51
N ILE A 287 3.69 -14.49 -23.40
CA ILE A 287 4.91 -14.26 -22.64
C ILE A 287 4.54 -13.84 -21.21
N TYR A 288 3.65 -12.86 -21.05
CA TYR A 288 3.32 -12.32 -19.74
C TYR A 288 2.67 -13.34 -18.82
N LEU A 289 1.78 -14.20 -19.31
CA LEU A 289 1.08 -15.18 -18.48
C LEU A 289 2.02 -16.20 -17.83
N PRO A 290 2.89 -16.93 -18.54
CA PRO A 290 3.79 -17.89 -17.90
C PRO A 290 4.83 -17.18 -17.00
N VAL A 291 5.32 -16.01 -17.40
CA VAL A 291 6.24 -15.21 -16.57
C VAL A 291 5.59 -14.81 -15.25
N LEU A 292 4.35 -14.33 -15.29
CA LEU A 292 3.61 -13.97 -14.06
C LEU A 292 3.33 -15.19 -13.19
N LEU A 293 2.87 -16.29 -13.76
CA LEU A 293 2.62 -17.52 -13.01
C LEU A 293 3.89 -18.01 -12.32
N ALA A 294 5.01 -18.07 -13.04
CA ALA A 294 6.31 -18.44 -12.46
C ALA A 294 6.72 -17.47 -11.33
N SER A 295 6.52 -16.16 -11.53
CA SER A 295 6.88 -15.16 -10.52
C SER A 295 6.04 -15.28 -9.26
N PHE A 296 4.74 -15.55 -9.35
CA PHE A 296 3.87 -15.77 -8.17
C PHE A 296 4.24 -17.06 -7.44
N VAL A 297 4.52 -18.15 -8.15
CA VAL A 297 4.94 -19.41 -7.56
C VAL A 297 6.24 -19.23 -6.74
N LEU A 298 7.18 -18.44 -7.25
CA LEU A 298 8.47 -18.21 -6.57
C LEU A 298 8.38 -17.12 -5.48
N MET A 299 7.46 -16.15 -5.60
CA MET A 299 7.23 -15.12 -4.60
C MET A 299 6.74 -15.71 -3.27
N VAL A 300 5.76 -16.63 -3.32
CA VAL A 300 5.08 -17.14 -2.11
C VAL A 300 6.05 -17.79 -1.12
N PRO A 301 6.93 -18.73 -1.51
CA PRO A 301 7.92 -19.28 -0.60
C PRO A 301 8.88 -18.23 -0.01
N ALA A 302 9.29 -17.24 -0.81
CA ALA A 302 10.17 -16.18 -0.36
C ALA A 302 9.53 -15.33 0.75
N ILE A 303 8.26 -14.97 0.60
CA ILE A 303 7.52 -14.21 1.61
C ILE A 303 7.29 -15.05 2.87
N ILE A 304 6.88 -16.32 2.71
CA ILE A 304 6.70 -17.22 3.86
C ILE A 304 8.03 -17.39 4.64
N TYR A 305 9.13 -17.57 3.93
CA TYR A 305 10.44 -17.65 4.55
C TYR A 305 10.81 -16.36 5.30
N ALA A 306 10.58 -15.20 4.68
CA ALA A 306 10.84 -13.91 5.30
C ALA A 306 10.08 -13.70 6.62
N GLU A 307 8.78 -14.06 6.65
CA GLU A 307 7.93 -13.87 7.82
C GLU A 307 8.17 -14.93 8.90
N LYS A 308 8.28 -16.22 8.54
CA LYS A 308 8.47 -17.31 9.51
C LYS A 308 9.84 -17.28 10.18
N GLN A 309 10.89 -16.90 9.45
CA GLN A 309 12.26 -16.86 9.97
C GLN A 309 12.67 -15.46 10.46
N ALA A 310 11.75 -14.50 10.49
CA ALA A 310 12.02 -13.08 10.82
C ALA A 310 13.18 -12.48 9.96
N LYS A 311 13.37 -12.98 8.73
CA LYS A 311 14.42 -12.56 7.79
C LYS A 311 13.94 -11.59 6.71
N ILE A 312 12.99 -10.73 7.06
CA ILE A 312 12.36 -9.78 6.12
C ILE A 312 13.41 -8.92 5.42
N LYS A 313 14.40 -8.38 6.15
CA LYS A 313 15.48 -7.56 5.56
C LYS A 313 16.31 -8.34 4.56
N LEU A 314 16.65 -9.59 4.86
CA LEU A 314 17.46 -10.43 3.94
C LEU A 314 16.74 -10.64 2.62
N VAL A 315 15.47 -11.09 2.66
CA VAL A 315 14.66 -11.33 1.46
C VAL A 315 14.44 -10.04 0.68
N PHE A 316 14.18 -8.94 1.37
CA PHE A 316 13.98 -7.62 0.76
C PHE A 316 15.23 -7.14 0.01
N VAL A 317 16.41 -7.19 0.64
CA VAL A 317 17.68 -6.79 0.02
C VAL A 317 18.05 -7.72 -1.13
N SER A 318 17.84 -9.04 -0.98
CA SER A 318 18.06 -10.01 -2.05
C SER A 318 17.17 -9.76 -3.26
N ALA A 319 15.89 -9.41 -3.04
CA ALA A 319 14.97 -9.07 -4.12
C ALA A 319 15.42 -7.80 -4.88
N ILE A 320 15.96 -6.79 -4.17
CA ILE A 320 16.54 -5.60 -4.83
C ILE A 320 17.76 -6.00 -5.66
N GLY A 321 18.60 -6.90 -5.15
CA GLY A 321 19.74 -7.44 -5.88
C GLY A 321 19.34 -8.19 -7.16
N ILE A 322 18.29 -9.01 -7.09
CA ILE A 322 17.70 -9.69 -8.27
C ILE A 322 17.13 -8.65 -9.25
N MET A 323 16.45 -7.62 -8.76
CA MET A 323 15.94 -6.54 -9.60
C MET A 323 17.08 -5.80 -10.32
N PHE A 324 18.17 -5.50 -9.62
CA PHE A 324 19.36 -4.89 -10.22
C PHE A 324 19.96 -5.79 -11.31
N ALA A 325 20.12 -7.10 -11.03
CA ALA A 325 20.61 -8.07 -12.02
C ALA A 325 19.68 -8.17 -13.24
N ALA A 326 18.35 -8.16 -13.03
CA ALA A 326 17.37 -8.15 -14.11
C ALA A 326 17.50 -6.91 -15.00
N GLN A 327 17.73 -5.74 -14.43
CA GLN A 327 17.93 -4.50 -15.20
C GLN A 327 19.22 -4.56 -16.04
N LEU A 328 20.32 -5.07 -15.47
CA LEU A 328 21.56 -5.25 -16.22
C LEU A 328 21.40 -6.28 -17.35
N MET A 329 20.69 -7.38 -17.09
CA MET A 329 20.40 -8.38 -18.11
C MET A 329 19.53 -7.81 -19.24
N PHE A 330 18.50 -7.01 -18.93
CA PHE A 330 17.77 -6.27 -19.95
C PHE A 330 18.67 -5.37 -20.78
N ALA A 331 19.55 -4.59 -20.15
CA ALA A 331 20.46 -3.69 -20.87
C ALA A 331 21.37 -4.45 -21.85
N ALA A 332 21.84 -5.64 -21.45
CA ALA A 332 22.73 -6.47 -22.26
C ALA A 332 21.99 -7.28 -23.35
N SER A 333 20.77 -7.70 -23.09
CA SER A 333 20.08 -8.70 -23.93
C SER A 333 18.74 -8.23 -24.52
N ILE A 334 18.45 -6.93 -24.52
CA ILE A 334 17.17 -6.35 -24.99
C ILE A 334 16.86 -6.64 -26.47
N GLN A 335 17.84 -7.02 -27.26
CA GLN A 335 17.69 -7.37 -28.66
C GLN A 335 17.39 -8.86 -28.89
N HIS A 336 17.54 -9.70 -27.85
CA HIS A 336 17.37 -11.15 -27.93
C HIS A 336 16.11 -11.59 -27.20
N PHE A 337 15.23 -12.30 -27.90
CA PHE A 337 13.93 -12.73 -27.36
C PHE A 337 14.04 -13.47 -26.01
N TRP A 338 14.86 -14.52 -25.93
CA TRP A 338 15.04 -15.28 -24.70
C TRP A 338 15.70 -14.46 -23.58
N GLY A 339 16.59 -13.53 -23.94
CA GLY A 339 17.15 -12.58 -22.99
C GLY A 339 16.06 -11.70 -22.36
N ILE A 340 15.11 -11.21 -23.17
CA ILE A 340 13.95 -10.45 -22.68
C ILE A 340 13.10 -11.32 -21.76
N VAL A 341 12.76 -12.56 -22.14
CA VAL A 341 11.90 -13.45 -21.36
C VAL A 341 12.52 -13.77 -19.99
N VAL A 342 13.82 -14.09 -19.95
CA VAL A 342 14.52 -14.39 -18.68
C VAL A 342 14.60 -13.12 -17.82
N SER A 343 14.95 -11.98 -18.41
CA SER A 343 15.00 -10.69 -17.69
C SER A 343 13.64 -10.31 -17.11
N LEU A 344 12.54 -10.48 -17.89
CA LEU A 344 11.17 -10.27 -17.41
C LEU A 344 10.82 -11.20 -16.25
N THR A 345 11.22 -12.47 -16.32
CA THR A 345 10.95 -13.45 -15.26
C THR A 345 11.63 -13.01 -13.95
N LEU A 346 12.93 -12.70 -14.01
CA LEU A 346 13.66 -12.20 -12.84
C LEU A 346 13.09 -10.89 -12.31
N TYR A 347 12.74 -9.98 -13.24
CA TYR A 347 12.10 -8.71 -12.91
C TYR A 347 10.80 -8.92 -12.12
N PHE A 348 9.86 -9.73 -12.63
CA PHE A 348 8.57 -9.91 -11.97
C PHE A 348 8.66 -10.72 -10.67
N ILE A 349 9.61 -11.66 -10.55
CA ILE A 349 9.90 -12.32 -9.26
C ILE A 349 10.30 -11.27 -8.22
N ALA A 350 11.28 -10.43 -8.54
CA ALA A 350 11.75 -9.38 -7.65
C ALA A 350 10.67 -8.34 -7.38
N PHE A 351 9.98 -7.88 -8.43
CA PHE A 351 8.90 -6.90 -8.35
C PHE A 351 7.79 -7.34 -7.40
N ASN A 352 7.28 -8.56 -7.55
CA ASN A 352 6.19 -9.07 -6.72
C ASN A 352 6.61 -9.23 -5.25
N VAL A 353 7.84 -9.69 -4.97
CA VAL A 353 8.39 -9.76 -3.60
C VAL A 353 8.51 -8.37 -2.99
N LEU A 354 9.03 -7.40 -3.74
CA LEU A 354 9.23 -6.03 -3.27
C LEU A 354 7.90 -5.31 -3.06
N GLU A 355 6.96 -5.45 -4.00
CA GLU A 355 5.63 -4.83 -3.94
C GLU A 355 4.82 -5.36 -2.74
N ALA A 356 4.90 -6.65 -2.44
CA ALA A 356 4.26 -7.23 -1.27
C ALA A 356 4.96 -6.85 0.05
N SER A 357 6.30 -6.69 0.03
CA SER A 357 7.10 -6.43 1.24
C SER A 357 7.06 -4.96 1.66
N LEU A 358 7.11 -4.01 0.73
CA LEU A 358 7.21 -2.57 1.01
C LEU A 358 6.06 -2.03 1.89
N PRO A 359 4.76 -2.31 1.59
CA PRO A 359 3.66 -1.86 2.45
C PRO A 359 3.70 -2.48 3.85
N SER A 360 4.15 -3.74 3.96
CA SER A 360 4.35 -4.40 5.25
C SER A 360 5.44 -3.72 6.06
N ILE A 361 6.59 -3.42 5.45
CA ILE A 361 7.72 -2.79 6.12
C ILE A 361 7.39 -1.38 6.56
N ILE A 362 6.76 -0.55 5.71
CA ILE A 362 6.39 0.82 6.08
C ILE A 362 5.40 0.84 7.24
N SER A 363 4.42 -0.08 7.24
CA SER A 363 3.45 -0.22 8.32
C SER A 363 4.09 -0.60 9.67
N LYS A 364 5.20 -1.38 9.64
CA LYS A 364 5.95 -1.78 10.84
C LYS A 364 6.85 -0.65 11.37
N ILE A 365 7.45 0.13 10.46
CA ILE A 365 8.42 1.18 10.82
C ILE A 365 7.74 2.52 11.13
N ALA A 366 6.65 2.84 10.47
CA ALA A 366 5.95 4.11 10.69
C ALA A 366 5.50 4.25 12.15
N PRO A 367 5.68 5.44 12.77
CA PRO A 367 5.12 5.72 14.08
C PRO A 367 3.60 5.52 14.04
N ALA A 368 3.03 4.85 15.05
CA ALA A 368 1.62 4.52 15.08
C ALA A 368 0.72 5.75 14.88
N ALA A 369 1.06 6.87 15.55
CA ALA A 369 0.31 8.14 15.45
C ALA A 369 0.47 8.88 14.10
N ALA A 370 1.37 8.47 13.20
CA ALA A 370 1.64 9.12 11.91
C ALA A 370 1.61 8.13 10.73
N LYS A 371 1.04 6.95 10.93
CA LYS A 371 1.06 5.86 9.95
C LYS A 371 0.34 6.24 8.66
N GLY A 372 -0.85 6.86 8.75
CA GLY A 372 -1.58 7.33 7.57
C GLY A 372 -0.80 8.37 6.77
N THR A 373 -0.11 9.31 7.45
CA THR A 373 0.76 10.30 6.80
C THR A 373 1.95 9.62 6.11
N ALA A 374 2.58 8.63 6.75
CA ALA A 374 3.70 7.88 6.17
C ALA A 374 3.26 7.11 4.91
N ILE A 375 2.09 6.47 4.93
CA ILE A 375 1.50 5.78 3.76
C ILE A 375 1.14 6.80 2.66
N GLY A 376 0.65 7.98 3.03
CA GLY A 376 0.36 9.05 2.07
C GLY A 376 1.61 9.51 1.30
N VAL A 377 2.72 9.76 2.01
CA VAL A 377 4.01 10.11 1.41
C VAL A 377 4.56 8.98 0.54
N TYR A 378 4.44 7.75 1.01
CA TYR A 378 4.83 6.55 0.27
C TYR A 378 4.08 6.43 -1.06
N ASN A 379 2.76 6.57 -1.05
CA ASN A 379 1.94 6.51 -2.27
C ASN A 379 2.20 7.70 -3.21
N THR A 380 2.51 8.87 -2.67
CA THR A 380 2.94 10.03 -3.46
C THR A 380 4.28 9.75 -4.14
N SER A 381 5.24 9.15 -3.43
CA SER A 381 6.53 8.74 -3.98
C SER A 381 6.38 7.69 -5.09
N GLN A 382 5.46 6.73 -4.90
CA GLN A 382 5.08 5.76 -5.94
C GLN A 382 4.59 6.45 -7.20
N SER A 383 3.66 7.39 -7.06
CA SER A 383 3.07 8.11 -8.19
C SER A 383 4.09 8.99 -8.91
N LEU A 384 5.01 9.63 -8.18
CA LEU A 384 6.14 10.36 -8.77
C LEU A 384 7.08 9.41 -9.51
N GLY A 385 7.31 8.20 -9.01
CA GLY A 385 8.07 7.16 -9.70
C GLY A 385 7.45 6.82 -11.06
N ILE A 386 6.14 6.62 -11.13
CA ILE A 386 5.40 6.39 -12.37
C ILE A 386 5.66 7.51 -13.39
N PHE A 387 5.56 8.77 -12.95
CA PHE A 387 5.80 9.92 -13.82
C PHE A 387 7.24 9.96 -14.33
N VAL A 388 8.21 9.94 -13.41
CA VAL A 388 9.63 10.04 -13.74
C VAL A 388 10.08 8.87 -14.63
N GLY A 389 9.63 7.64 -14.33
CA GLY A 389 9.93 6.47 -15.12
C GLY A 389 9.38 6.54 -16.55
N GLY A 390 8.15 7.03 -16.71
CA GLY A 390 7.57 7.27 -18.04
C GLY A 390 8.37 8.29 -18.84
N VAL A 391 8.58 9.47 -18.27
CA VAL A 391 9.27 10.58 -18.96
C VAL A 391 10.73 10.23 -19.28
N LEU A 392 11.50 9.77 -18.29
CA LEU A 392 12.91 9.42 -18.50
C LEU A 392 13.07 8.16 -19.34
N GLY A 393 12.20 7.15 -19.17
CA GLY A 393 12.17 5.98 -20.03
C GLY A 393 11.93 6.35 -21.49
N GLY A 394 10.98 7.25 -21.76
CA GLY A 394 10.73 7.78 -23.08
C GLY A 394 11.89 8.60 -23.65
N TYR A 395 12.44 9.53 -22.85
CA TYR A 395 13.57 10.35 -23.24
C TYR A 395 14.84 9.54 -23.56
N LEU A 396 15.22 8.66 -22.64
CA LEU A 396 16.43 7.85 -22.80
C LEU A 396 16.31 6.87 -23.97
N SER A 397 15.15 6.24 -24.14
CA SER A 397 14.92 5.33 -25.26
C SER A 397 14.99 6.04 -26.61
N HIS A 398 14.52 7.29 -26.68
CA HIS A 398 14.54 8.09 -27.89
C HIS A 398 15.96 8.55 -28.24
N THR A 399 16.73 9.00 -27.24
CA THR A 399 18.03 9.66 -27.43
C THR A 399 19.19 8.66 -27.49
N PHE A 400 19.17 7.64 -26.64
CA PHE A 400 20.31 6.72 -26.44
C PHE A 400 19.96 5.26 -26.70
N GLY A 401 18.73 4.95 -27.11
CA GLY A 401 18.25 3.60 -27.38
C GLY A 401 17.77 2.83 -26.16
N PHE A 402 17.25 1.64 -26.38
CA PHE A 402 16.55 0.85 -25.36
C PHE A 402 17.43 0.43 -24.17
N SER A 403 18.69 0.05 -24.43
CA SER A 403 19.62 -0.37 -23.36
C SER A 403 19.88 0.72 -22.33
N SER A 404 19.89 2.01 -22.73
CA SER A 404 20.13 3.13 -21.83
C SER A 404 19.08 3.27 -20.73
N VAL A 405 17.84 2.89 -21.02
CA VAL A 405 16.73 2.90 -20.05
C VAL A 405 17.02 1.92 -18.91
N PHE A 406 17.50 0.74 -19.25
CA PHE A 406 17.79 -0.31 -18.25
C PHE A 406 19.09 -0.03 -17.49
N ILE A 407 20.07 0.63 -18.11
CA ILE A 407 21.26 1.14 -17.42
C ILE A 407 20.84 2.19 -16.37
N PHE A 408 19.98 3.14 -16.73
CA PHE A 408 19.41 4.11 -15.79
C PHE A 408 18.67 3.42 -14.65
N CYS A 409 17.80 2.47 -14.96
CA CYS A 409 17.07 1.68 -13.95
C CYS A 409 18.03 0.89 -13.05
N SER A 410 19.11 0.31 -13.61
CA SER A 410 20.11 -0.41 -12.83
C SER A 410 20.85 0.49 -11.84
N ILE A 411 21.18 1.73 -12.24
CA ILE A 411 21.78 2.72 -11.34
C ILE A 411 20.83 3.04 -10.18
N MET A 412 19.53 3.25 -10.47
CA MET A 412 18.55 3.49 -9.43
C MET A 412 18.44 2.28 -8.46
N MET A 413 18.45 1.06 -8.99
CA MET A 413 18.41 -0.17 -8.16
C MET A 413 19.69 -0.33 -7.34
N LEU A 414 20.86 0.03 -7.86
CA LEU A 414 22.11 0.00 -7.12
C LEU A 414 22.12 0.97 -5.93
N ILE A 415 21.63 2.20 -6.15
CA ILE A 415 21.43 3.18 -5.07
C ILE A 415 20.46 2.62 -4.02
N TRP A 416 19.33 2.06 -4.47
CA TRP A 416 18.38 1.46 -3.56
C TRP A 416 18.97 0.29 -2.77
N PHE A 417 19.75 -0.56 -3.43
CA PHE A 417 20.45 -1.68 -2.77
C PHE A 417 21.33 -1.19 -1.62
N GLY A 418 22.16 -0.17 -1.85
CA GLY A 418 22.97 0.45 -0.80
C GLY A 418 22.15 1.04 0.35
N LEU A 419 21.07 1.75 0.03
CA LEU A 419 20.15 2.29 1.03
C LEU A 419 19.44 1.20 1.84
N ALA A 420 18.98 0.12 1.20
CA ALA A 420 18.32 -1.00 1.85
C ALA A 420 19.29 -1.85 2.68
N TYR A 421 20.52 -2.06 2.20
CA TYR A 421 21.55 -2.77 2.94
C TYR A 421 21.86 -2.09 4.27
N SER A 422 21.96 -0.74 4.27
CA SER A 422 22.21 0.06 5.47
C SER A 422 20.97 0.29 6.34
N MET A 423 19.78 -0.22 5.96
CA MET A 423 18.54 -0.10 6.73
C MET A 423 18.59 -0.98 7.99
N GLN A 424 18.01 -0.49 9.07
CA GLN A 424 17.78 -1.33 10.26
C GLN A 424 16.77 -2.41 9.93
N SER A 425 16.95 -3.61 10.50
CA SER A 425 15.98 -4.70 10.31
C SER A 425 14.61 -4.26 10.80
N PRO A 426 13.56 -4.43 10.00
CA PRO A 426 12.20 -4.14 10.46
C PRO A 426 11.90 -4.96 11.71
N PRO A 427 11.31 -4.35 12.74
CA PRO A 427 10.96 -5.08 13.95
C PRO A 427 9.95 -6.19 13.64
N ALA A 428 10.11 -7.34 14.30
CA ALA A 428 9.16 -8.45 14.21
C ALA A 428 7.94 -8.14 15.09
N VAL A 429 7.13 -7.15 14.69
CA VAL A 429 6.00 -6.67 15.46
C VAL A 429 4.66 -7.06 14.82
N LYS A 430 3.65 -7.26 15.68
CA LYS A 430 2.22 -7.31 15.35
C LYS A 430 1.60 -6.02 15.88
N THR A 431 0.95 -5.25 15.03
CA THR A 431 0.19 -4.08 15.50
C THR A 431 -1.24 -4.53 15.80
N LYS A 432 -1.70 -4.29 17.01
CA LYS A 432 -3.10 -4.47 17.43
C LYS A 432 -3.69 -3.11 17.78
N MET A 433 -4.93 -2.91 17.43
CA MET A 433 -5.71 -1.73 17.77
C MET A 433 -6.92 -2.16 18.60
N TYR A 434 -7.22 -1.38 19.63
CA TYR A 434 -8.33 -1.62 20.55
C TYR A 434 -9.14 -0.34 20.66
N SER A 435 -10.47 -0.48 20.59
CA SER A 435 -11.39 0.61 20.85
C SER A 435 -11.55 0.82 22.35
N MET A 436 -11.62 2.09 22.77
CA MET A 436 -11.93 2.45 24.16
C MET A 436 -13.42 2.65 24.34
N ASP A 437 -13.97 2.22 25.47
CA ASP A 437 -15.37 2.45 25.83
C ASP A 437 -15.70 3.95 25.94
N GLU A 438 -16.95 4.34 25.73
CA GLU A 438 -17.39 5.75 25.75
C GLU A 438 -17.06 6.46 27.07
N ALA A 439 -17.11 5.76 28.19
CA ALA A 439 -16.77 6.30 29.51
C ALA A 439 -15.28 6.73 29.61
N VAL A 440 -14.41 6.16 28.80
CA VAL A 440 -12.96 6.39 28.79
C VAL A 440 -12.57 7.49 27.78
N SER A 441 -13.49 7.96 26.96
CA SER A 441 -13.23 8.96 25.92
C SER A 441 -12.99 10.39 26.44
N GLU A 442 -13.34 10.67 27.69
CA GLU A 442 -13.08 11.95 28.36
C GLU A 442 -11.74 11.95 29.15
N LEU A 443 -10.83 11.05 28.80
CA LEU A 443 -9.51 11.00 29.43
C LEU A 443 -8.79 12.33 29.31
N SER A 444 -8.39 12.87 30.46
CA SER A 444 -7.43 13.95 30.49
C SER A 444 -6.11 13.51 29.83
N GLN A 445 -5.32 14.45 29.36
CA GLN A 445 -3.99 14.16 28.80
C GLN A 445 -3.10 13.39 29.79
N GLU A 446 -3.25 13.64 31.10
CA GLU A 446 -2.52 12.98 32.18
C GLU A 446 -2.94 11.51 32.33
N SER A 447 -4.26 11.24 32.31
CA SER A 447 -4.81 9.88 32.36
C SER A 447 -4.42 9.08 31.16
N ALA A 448 -4.44 9.67 29.96
CA ALA A 448 -3.97 9.03 28.72
C ALA A 448 -2.47 8.67 28.78
N ASN A 449 -1.63 9.52 29.34
CA ASN A 449 -0.21 9.25 29.57
C ASN A 449 0.01 8.11 30.57
N THR A 450 -0.79 8.08 31.63
CA THR A 450 -0.73 7.03 32.66
C THR A 450 -1.14 5.67 32.03
N LEU A 451 -2.25 5.62 31.29
CA LEU A 451 -2.68 4.43 30.59
C LEU A 451 -1.62 3.95 29.59
N ARG A 452 -1.05 4.86 28.78
CA ARG A 452 0.06 4.55 27.89
C ARG A 452 1.25 3.92 28.62
N THR A 453 1.61 4.49 29.75
CA THR A 453 2.74 3.99 30.57
C THR A 453 2.47 2.61 31.13
N ASN A 454 1.25 2.35 31.58
CA ASN A 454 0.84 1.03 32.08
C ASN A 454 0.81 -0.03 30.97
N LEU A 455 0.26 0.31 29.81
CA LEU A 455 0.25 -0.57 28.63
C LEU A 455 1.67 -0.87 28.13
N ALA A 456 2.57 0.11 28.14
CA ALA A 456 3.96 -0.07 27.74
C ALA A 456 4.78 -0.96 28.69
N LYS A 457 4.30 -1.18 29.93
CA LYS A 457 4.93 -2.12 30.89
C LYS A 457 4.52 -3.57 30.70
N LEU A 458 3.48 -3.84 29.89
CA LEU A 458 3.03 -5.20 29.64
C LEU A 458 4.10 -5.99 28.86
N ALA A 459 4.29 -7.24 29.24
CA ALA A 459 5.24 -8.12 28.57
C ALA A 459 4.89 -8.24 27.07
N GLY A 460 5.89 -8.11 26.21
CA GLY A 460 5.71 -8.18 24.76
C GLY A 460 5.29 -6.88 24.09
N VAL A 461 4.94 -5.82 24.82
CA VAL A 461 4.58 -4.52 24.22
C VAL A 461 5.85 -3.69 23.98
N ILE A 462 6.11 -3.34 22.71
CA ILE A 462 7.24 -2.49 22.29
C ILE A 462 6.85 -1.00 22.28
N GLU A 463 5.64 -0.71 21.79
CA GLU A 463 5.12 0.66 21.69
C GLU A 463 3.63 0.64 22.04
N ALA A 464 3.22 1.55 22.93
CA ALA A 464 1.83 1.80 23.24
C ALA A 464 1.50 3.28 22.93
N VAL A 465 0.45 3.51 22.16
CA VAL A 465 -0.06 4.84 21.84
C VAL A 465 -1.53 4.88 22.22
N VAL A 466 -1.90 5.85 23.04
CA VAL A 466 -3.29 6.13 23.41
C VAL A 466 -3.72 7.40 22.68
N LEU A 467 -4.79 7.32 21.93
CA LEU A 467 -5.36 8.40 21.13
C LEU A 467 -6.79 8.68 21.63
N PRO A 468 -6.96 9.50 22.66
CA PRO A 468 -8.28 9.76 23.25
C PRO A 468 -9.28 10.33 22.25
N GLN A 469 -8.83 11.22 21.35
CA GLN A 469 -9.67 11.83 20.30
C GLN A 469 -10.19 10.81 19.28
N GLU A 470 -9.44 9.76 19.04
CA GLU A 470 -9.79 8.66 18.11
C GLU A 470 -10.42 7.47 18.86
N ARG A 471 -10.53 7.54 20.18
CA ARG A 471 -10.99 6.43 21.06
C ARG A 471 -10.24 5.12 20.81
N THR A 472 -8.95 5.21 20.48
CA THR A 472 -8.17 4.07 20.03
C THR A 472 -6.87 3.93 20.82
N VAL A 473 -6.56 2.70 21.20
CA VAL A 473 -5.25 2.28 21.70
C VAL A 473 -4.55 1.46 20.66
N ILE A 474 -3.33 1.83 20.31
CA ILE A 474 -2.50 1.10 19.34
C ILE A 474 -1.32 0.49 20.08
N LEU A 475 -1.20 -0.82 20.02
CA LEU A 475 -0.08 -1.58 20.60
C LEU A 475 0.76 -2.22 19.49
N LYS A 476 2.07 -2.01 19.53
CA LYS A 476 3.05 -2.82 18.77
C LYS A 476 3.63 -3.88 19.69
N ILE A 477 3.40 -5.12 19.32
CA ILE A 477 3.72 -6.30 20.13
C ILE A 477 4.83 -7.08 19.46
N ASP A 478 5.86 -7.48 20.24
CA ASP A 478 6.99 -8.26 19.77
C ASP A 478 6.55 -9.70 19.45
N LYS A 479 6.78 -10.14 18.21
CA LYS A 479 6.54 -11.54 17.79
C LYS A 479 7.72 -12.49 18.10
N SER A 480 8.88 -11.96 18.47
CA SER A 480 10.07 -12.76 18.68
C SER A 480 10.14 -13.39 20.08
N GLN A 481 9.34 -12.89 21.02
CA GLN A 481 9.29 -13.40 22.39
C GLN A 481 8.07 -14.32 22.58
N ASN A 482 8.27 -15.38 23.34
CA ASN A 482 7.19 -16.32 23.72
C ASN A 482 6.40 -15.69 24.89
N TRP A 483 5.33 -14.98 24.58
CA TRP A 483 4.38 -14.43 25.54
C TRP A 483 2.98 -14.90 25.20
N ASP A 484 2.14 -15.01 26.24
CA ASP A 484 0.76 -15.46 26.07
C ASP A 484 -0.11 -14.33 25.51
N GLU A 485 -0.48 -14.45 24.23
CA GLU A 485 -1.31 -13.44 23.53
C GLU A 485 -2.69 -13.30 24.16
N ALA A 486 -3.27 -14.39 24.68
CA ALA A 486 -4.58 -14.37 25.33
C ALA A 486 -4.51 -13.64 26.68
N GLN A 487 -3.44 -13.86 27.43
CA GLN A 487 -3.22 -13.15 28.70
C GLN A 487 -3.00 -11.66 28.48
N LEU A 488 -2.27 -11.28 27.44
CA LEU A 488 -2.09 -9.86 27.09
C LEU A 488 -3.43 -9.20 26.73
N GLU A 489 -4.28 -9.85 25.94
CA GLU A 489 -5.62 -9.33 25.60
C GLU A 489 -6.48 -9.11 26.84
N ILE A 490 -6.50 -10.05 27.76
CA ILE A 490 -7.24 -9.91 29.03
C ILE A 490 -6.75 -8.70 29.80
N LEU A 491 -5.43 -8.53 29.94
CA LEU A 491 -4.83 -7.41 30.68
C LEU A 491 -5.10 -6.05 30.00
N VAL A 492 -5.03 -6.01 28.68
CA VAL A 492 -5.35 -4.79 27.91
C VAL A 492 -6.82 -4.41 28.11
N HIS A 493 -7.75 -5.35 27.98
CA HIS A 493 -9.17 -5.11 28.20
C HIS A 493 -9.49 -4.70 29.64
N GLN A 494 -8.78 -5.24 30.62
CA GLN A 494 -8.91 -4.78 32.03
C GLN A 494 -8.46 -3.34 32.22
N LEU A 495 -7.33 -2.96 31.60
CA LEU A 495 -6.81 -1.58 31.67
C LEU A 495 -7.68 -0.57 30.87
N LEU A 496 -8.42 -1.02 29.88
CA LEU A 496 -9.32 -0.17 29.09
C LEU A 496 -10.70 0.02 29.74
N ARG A 497 -11.09 -0.84 30.68
CA ARG A 497 -12.37 -0.78 31.41
C ARG A 497 -12.27 -0.15 32.80
N GLY A 498 -11.08 -0.03 33.34
CA GLY A 498 -10.82 0.50 34.67
C GLY A 498 -10.29 1.89 34.66
#